data_107f98d0c689b769dc1858a7cf6522dc
#
_entry.id   107f98d0c689b769dc1858a7cf6522dc
#
_cell.length_a   1.000
_cell.length_b   1.000
_cell.length_c   1.000
_cell.angle_alpha   90.00
_cell.angle_beta   90.00
_cell.angle_gamma   90.00
#
_symmetry.space_group_name_H-M   'P 1'
#
loop_
_entity.id
_entity.type
_entity.pdbx_description
1 polymer ?
#
loop_
_entity_poly.entity_id
_entity_poly.type
_entity_poly.pdbx_seq_one_letter_code
_entity_poly.pdbx_strand_id
1 'polypeptide(L)'
;IQCCLVGSEMCIRDRPKGDNVRNQGEFVDGYSSYFAQFNRNKKSVVLDLYQNDDKEKLKLLLKNADVIVDNFRPGVLAKMGLDSETLTSINPRLIQASVNGFGSTGKYSQRPAFDFIAQAISGFMSLNGSEKTGPVRTAAPISDLIAGLYCAFGIVSAINARHNTKKGQVVE
;
A
#
# COMPACT_ATOMS: atom_id res chain seq x y z
N ILE A 1 1.51 3.61 5.27
CA ILE A 1 1.48 2.13 5.33
C ILE A 1 0.11 1.73 5.77
N GLN A 2 -0.58 1.01 4.95
CA GLN A 2 -1.70 0.21 5.41
C GLN A 2 -1.12 -1.16 5.78
N CYS A 3 -0.96 -1.46 7.07
CA CYS A 3 -0.81 -2.82 7.52
C CYS A 3 -2.18 -3.47 7.43
N CYS A 4 -2.40 -4.30 6.44
CA CYS A 4 -3.60 -5.11 6.37
C CYS A 4 -3.31 -6.43 7.06
N LEU A 5 -3.90 -6.62 8.23
CA LEU A 5 -4.05 -7.93 8.82
C LEU A 5 -5.26 -8.57 8.16
N VAL A 6 -5.04 -9.55 7.30
CA VAL A 6 -6.13 -10.36 6.74
C VAL A 6 -6.43 -11.48 7.71
N GLY A 7 -7.43 -11.34 8.40
CA GLY A 7 -8.16 -12.20 9.29
C GLY A 7 -9.48 -11.52 9.51
N SER A 8 -10.08 -11.62 10.65
CA SER A 8 -11.29 -10.86 10.99
C SER A 8 -11.04 -9.35 11.18
N GLU A 9 -9.81 -8.88 11.12
CA GLU A 9 -9.44 -7.50 11.44
C GLU A 9 -8.43 -6.91 10.45
N MET A 10 -8.66 -5.67 10.04
CA MET A 10 -7.75 -4.87 9.25
C MET A 10 -7.28 -3.66 10.06
N CYS A 11 -5.96 -3.43 10.10
CA CYS A 11 -5.37 -2.30 10.79
C CYS A 11 -4.65 -1.38 9.83
N ILE A 12 -4.71 -0.07 10.07
CA ILE A 12 -3.83 0.90 9.45
C ILE A 12 -2.78 1.33 10.46
N ARG A 13 -1.55 1.47 9.99
CA ARG A 13 -0.50 2.09 10.79
C ARG A 13 -0.51 3.58 10.53
N ASP A 14 -0.87 4.35 11.52
CA ASP A 14 -0.80 5.80 11.49
C ASP A 14 0.57 6.32 11.93
N ARG A 15 0.92 7.52 11.50
CA ARG A 15 2.04 8.30 12.06
C ARG A 15 1.58 8.98 13.35
N PRO A 16 2.49 9.52 14.19
CA PRO A 16 2.09 10.29 15.37
C PRO A 16 1.13 11.45 15.08
N LYS A 17 1.22 12.04 13.87
CA LYS A 17 0.32 13.12 13.40
C LYS A 17 -0.84 12.61 12.54
N GLY A 18 -1.04 11.29 12.46
CA GLY A 18 -2.02 10.66 11.59
C GLY A 18 -1.58 10.53 10.13
N ASP A 19 -2.40 9.88 9.32
CA ASP A 19 -2.22 9.82 7.87
C ASP A 19 -2.59 11.16 7.24
N ASN A 20 -1.85 11.60 6.23
CA ASN A 20 -2.12 12.87 5.53
C ASN A 20 -3.50 12.89 4.86
N VAL A 21 -4.02 11.72 4.49
CA VAL A 21 -5.35 11.57 3.87
C VAL A 21 -6.47 11.95 4.83
N ARG A 22 -6.23 11.96 6.15
CA ARG A 22 -7.18 12.46 7.16
C ARG A 22 -7.49 13.95 7.00
N ASN A 23 -6.63 14.69 6.30
CA ASN A 23 -6.77 16.14 6.07
C ASN A 23 -7.19 16.46 4.62
N GLN A 24 -7.67 15.47 3.86
CA GLN A 24 -8.05 15.64 2.45
C GLN A 24 -9.55 15.39 2.26
N GLY A 25 -10.08 15.99 1.19
CA GLY A 25 -11.48 15.86 0.79
C GLY A 25 -12.41 16.76 1.58
N GLU A 26 -13.70 16.54 1.42
CA GLU A 26 -14.75 17.21 2.15
C GLU A 26 -14.86 16.67 3.58
N PHE A 27 -15.12 17.57 4.52
CA PHE A 27 -15.28 17.22 5.94
C PHE A 27 -16.76 17.16 6.30
N VAL A 28 -17.17 16.05 6.90
CA VAL A 28 -18.51 15.86 7.46
C VAL A 28 -18.33 15.56 8.96
N ASP A 29 -18.94 16.35 9.82
CA ASP A 29 -18.84 16.25 11.28
C ASP A 29 -17.38 16.19 11.80
N GLY A 30 -16.48 16.92 11.15
CA GLY A 30 -15.06 16.97 11.50
C GLY A 30 -14.21 15.79 10.98
N TYR A 31 -14.79 14.88 10.21
CA TYR A 31 -14.11 13.74 9.60
C TYR A 31 -13.93 13.91 8.09
N SER A 32 -12.75 13.56 7.58
CA SER A 32 -12.53 13.52 6.14
C SER A 32 -13.36 12.40 5.49
N SER A 33 -14.27 12.77 4.60
CA SER A 33 -15.06 11.82 3.79
C SER A 33 -14.13 10.95 2.93
N TYR A 34 -13.06 11.53 2.40
CA TYR A 34 -12.06 10.82 1.60
C TYR A 34 -11.33 9.75 2.42
N PHE A 35 -10.87 10.08 3.63
CA PHE A 35 -10.27 9.09 4.52
C PHE A 35 -11.26 7.97 4.89
N ALA A 36 -12.49 8.32 5.22
CA ALA A 36 -13.53 7.37 5.60
C ALA A 36 -13.88 6.40 4.45
N GLN A 37 -13.88 6.87 3.21
CA GLN A 37 -14.17 6.05 2.03
C GLN A 37 -13.20 4.86 1.90
N PHE A 38 -11.90 5.08 2.13
CA PHE A 38 -10.87 4.07 1.95
C PHE A 38 -10.53 3.28 3.22
N ASN A 39 -10.93 3.80 4.39
CA ASN A 39 -10.49 3.22 5.66
C ASN A 39 -11.63 2.74 6.56
N ARG A 40 -12.81 2.51 5.98
CA ARG A 40 -13.94 1.94 6.72
C ARG A 40 -13.58 0.60 7.32
N ASN A 41 -14.05 0.36 8.54
CA ASN A 41 -13.87 -0.90 9.26
C ASN A 41 -12.41 -1.28 9.55
N LYS A 42 -11.49 -0.30 9.53
CA LYS A 42 -10.08 -0.50 9.89
C LYS A 42 -9.82 0.01 11.30
N LYS A 43 -9.03 -0.74 12.07
CA LYS A 43 -8.48 -0.27 13.35
C LYS A 43 -7.23 0.57 13.08
N SER A 44 -7.03 1.66 13.81
CA SER A 44 -5.84 2.50 13.71
C SER A 44 -4.85 2.18 14.82
N VAL A 45 -3.60 2.00 14.44
CA VAL A 45 -2.48 1.82 15.36
C VAL A 45 -1.44 2.90 15.07
N VAL A 46 -1.11 3.72 16.05
CA VAL A 46 -0.10 4.77 15.92
C VAL A 46 1.28 4.19 16.23
N LEU A 47 2.15 4.18 15.22
CA LEU A 47 3.53 3.70 15.34
C LEU A 47 4.48 4.62 14.59
N ASP A 48 5.52 5.09 15.25
CA ASP A 48 6.64 5.79 14.63
C ASP A 48 7.75 4.79 14.28
N LEU A 49 7.80 4.37 13.03
CA LEU A 49 8.80 3.39 12.56
C LEU A 49 10.24 3.92 12.48
N TYR A 50 10.49 5.15 12.91
CA TYR A 50 11.84 5.63 13.19
C TYR A 50 12.29 5.30 14.61
N GLN A 51 11.35 4.97 15.51
CA GLN A 51 11.64 4.55 16.89
C GLN A 51 11.74 3.03 16.99
N ASN A 52 12.77 2.54 17.69
CA ASN A 52 12.99 1.11 17.82
C ASN A 52 11.88 0.39 18.57
N ASP A 53 11.35 1.00 19.64
CA ASP A 53 10.26 0.42 20.42
C ASP A 53 9.01 0.17 19.59
N ASP A 54 8.68 1.11 18.69
CA ASP A 54 7.51 0.99 17.84
C ASP A 54 7.74 0.00 16.69
N LYS A 55 8.98 -0.16 16.22
CA LYS A 55 9.33 -1.25 15.30
C LYS A 55 9.15 -2.62 15.95
N GLU A 56 9.56 -2.78 17.21
CA GLU A 56 9.38 -4.06 17.92
C GLU A 56 7.89 -4.36 18.14
N LYS A 57 7.07 -3.35 18.45
CA LYS A 57 5.61 -3.50 18.51
C LYS A 57 5.03 -3.96 17.16
N LEU A 58 5.50 -3.36 16.06
CA LEU A 58 5.08 -3.81 14.72
C LEU A 58 5.50 -5.25 14.44
N LYS A 59 6.73 -5.63 14.78
CA LYS A 59 7.20 -7.02 14.62
C LYS A 59 6.36 -8.01 15.42
N LEU A 60 5.91 -7.64 16.62
CA LEU A 60 4.99 -8.46 17.42
C LEU A 60 3.63 -8.64 16.73
N LEU A 61 3.08 -7.59 16.14
CA LEU A 61 1.85 -7.68 15.35
C LEU A 61 2.03 -8.59 14.13
N LEU A 62 3.17 -8.50 13.45
CA LEU A 62 3.46 -9.27 12.23
C LEU A 62 3.62 -10.77 12.48
N LYS A 63 3.94 -11.21 13.69
CA LYS A 63 4.01 -12.64 14.03
C LYS A 63 2.69 -13.38 13.77
N ASN A 64 1.57 -12.69 13.92
CA ASN A 64 0.23 -13.25 13.74
C ASN A 64 -0.52 -12.65 12.55
N ALA A 65 0.13 -11.80 11.76
CA ALA A 65 -0.47 -11.18 10.60
C ALA A 65 -0.47 -12.17 9.41
N ASP A 66 -1.52 -12.12 8.60
CA ASP A 66 -1.57 -12.84 7.33
C ASP A 66 -0.90 -12.07 6.20
N VAL A 67 -1.05 -10.76 6.22
CA VAL A 67 -0.61 -9.88 5.13
C VAL A 67 -0.06 -8.56 5.70
N ILE A 68 1.04 -8.09 5.15
CA ILE A 68 1.48 -6.69 5.27
C ILE A 68 1.35 -6.03 3.91
N VAL A 69 0.77 -4.82 3.87
CA VAL A 69 0.68 -4.02 2.64
C VAL A 69 1.39 -2.70 2.85
N ASP A 70 2.22 -2.30 1.91
CA ASP A 70 2.85 -0.99 1.91
C ASP A 70 2.73 -0.29 0.55
N ASN A 71 2.87 1.03 0.59
CA ASN A 71 2.96 1.88 -0.60
C ASN A 71 4.21 2.76 -0.49
N PHE A 72 5.30 2.20 -0.03
CA PHE A 72 6.57 2.91 0.01
C PHE A 72 7.33 2.80 -1.31
N ARG A 73 8.28 3.70 -1.49
CA ARG A 73 9.29 3.52 -2.52
C ARG A 73 10.13 2.28 -2.21
N PRO A 74 10.60 1.56 -3.23
CA PRO A 74 11.51 0.43 -3.02
C PRO A 74 12.68 0.77 -2.09
N GLY A 75 12.98 -0.12 -1.16
CA GLY A 75 14.07 0.02 -0.20
C GLY A 75 13.75 0.85 1.05
N VAL A 76 12.60 1.51 1.16
CA VAL A 76 12.25 2.29 2.37
C VAL A 76 12.00 1.38 3.57
N LEU A 77 11.27 0.28 3.41
CA LEU A 77 11.09 -0.71 4.48
C LEU A 77 12.42 -1.34 4.91
N ALA A 78 13.30 -1.64 3.96
CA ALA A 78 14.64 -2.18 4.25
C ALA A 78 15.47 -1.21 5.11
N LYS A 79 15.43 0.10 4.81
CA LYS A 79 16.09 1.13 5.64
C LYS A 79 15.53 1.21 7.07
N MET A 80 14.32 0.75 7.29
CA MET A 80 13.70 0.68 8.61
C MET A 80 13.98 -0.66 9.32
N GLY A 81 14.75 -1.58 8.71
CA GLY A 81 15.03 -2.92 9.23
C GLY A 81 13.82 -3.86 9.10
N LEU A 82 13.00 -3.64 8.09
CA LEU A 82 11.81 -4.43 7.75
C LEU A 82 11.88 -4.90 6.30
N ASP A 83 13.06 -5.34 5.87
CA ASP A 83 13.25 -5.98 4.56
C ASP A 83 12.54 -7.33 4.48
N SER A 84 12.40 -7.85 3.26
CA SER A 84 11.64 -9.08 3.00
C SER A 84 12.19 -10.30 3.74
N GLU A 85 13.51 -10.38 3.92
CA GLU A 85 14.15 -11.49 4.66
C GLU A 85 13.80 -11.41 6.14
N THR A 86 13.92 -10.22 6.74
CA THR A 86 13.52 -9.96 8.12
C THR A 86 12.04 -10.28 8.33
N LEU A 87 11.15 -9.81 7.46
CA LEU A 87 9.72 -10.08 7.54
C LEU A 87 9.42 -11.59 7.44
N THR A 88 10.10 -12.30 6.54
CA THR A 88 9.97 -13.75 6.39
C THR A 88 10.50 -14.49 7.62
N SER A 89 11.59 -14.00 8.25
CA SER A 89 12.11 -14.61 9.48
C SER A 89 11.16 -14.45 10.67
N ILE A 90 10.42 -13.32 10.74
CA ILE A 90 9.42 -13.06 11.78
C ILE A 90 8.20 -13.97 11.60
N ASN A 91 7.73 -14.09 10.35
CA ASN A 91 6.57 -14.91 10.02
C ASN A 91 6.73 -15.50 8.60
N PRO A 92 7.14 -16.77 8.48
CA PRO A 92 7.33 -17.44 7.19
C PRO A 92 6.04 -17.57 6.35
N ARG A 93 4.89 -17.30 6.95
CA ARG A 93 3.57 -17.36 6.29
C ARG A 93 3.07 -15.99 5.84
N LEU A 94 3.78 -14.92 6.19
CA LEU A 94 3.39 -13.54 5.89
C LEU A 94 3.41 -13.29 4.38
N ILE A 95 2.32 -12.79 3.85
CA ILE A 95 2.24 -12.27 2.48
C ILE A 95 2.67 -10.80 2.53
N GLN A 96 3.67 -10.46 1.74
CA GLN A 96 4.23 -9.11 1.68
C GLN A 96 3.77 -8.46 0.38
N ALA A 97 2.83 -7.54 0.45
CA ALA A 97 2.29 -6.86 -0.72
C ALA A 97 2.79 -5.41 -0.78
N SER A 98 3.27 -4.99 -1.93
CA SER A 98 3.76 -3.63 -2.15
C SER A 98 3.13 -3.03 -3.39
N VAL A 99 2.69 -1.78 -3.29
CA VAL A 99 2.21 -0.99 -4.43
C VAL A 99 3.12 0.21 -4.59
N ASN A 100 3.76 0.32 -5.75
CA ASN A 100 4.61 1.46 -6.07
C ASN A 100 4.46 1.85 -7.54
N GLY A 101 5.06 2.96 -7.96
CA GLY A 101 4.78 3.53 -9.27
C GLY A 101 5.45 2.82 -10.45
N PHE A 102 6.54 2.07 -10.23
CA PHE A 102 7.36 1.53 -11.33
C PHE A 102 7.91 0.13 -11.07
N GLY A 103 7.43 -0.55 -10.03
CA GLY A 103 8.00 -1.83 -9.60
C GLY A 103 9.29 -1.67 -8.82
N SER A 104 9.74 -2.77 -8.21
CA SER A 104 10.98 -2.82 -7.41
C SER A 104 12.24 -2.91 -8.28
N THR A 105 12.10 -3.24 -9.55
CA THR A 105 13.17 -3.44 -10.51
C THR A 105 13.07 -2.50 -11.71
N GLY A 106 14.14 -2.40 -12.48
CA GLY A 106 14.16 -1.61 -13.70
C GLY A 106 14.61 -0.16 -13.51
N LYS A 107 14.75 0.53 -14.65
CA LYS A 107 15.37 1.88 -14.75
C LYS A 107 14.63 2.96 -13.94
N TYR A 108 13.33 2.80 -13.75
CA TYR A 108 12.48 3.80 -13.08
C TYR A 108 12.08 3.43 -11.66
N SER A 109 12.54 2.28 -11.12
CA SER A 109 12.15 1.79 -9.79
C SER A 109 12.32 2.82 -8.66
N GLN A 110 13.30 3.69 -8.75
CA GLN A 110 13.58 4.72 -7.74
C GLN A 110 12.82 6.05 -7.98
N ARG A 111 12.09 6.17 -9.09
CA ARG A 111 11.33 7.39 -9.37
C ARG A 111 10.04 7.43 -8.56
N PRO A 112 9.66 8.63 -8.04
CA PRO A 112 8.34 8.80 -7.48
C PRO A 112 7.30 8.77 -8.60
N ALA A 113 6.16 8.19 -8.32
CA ALA A 113 4.98 8.31 -9.17
C ALA A 113 3.77 8.69 -8.33
N PHE A 114 2.92 9.47 -8.93
CA PHE A 114 1.53 9.69 -8.55
C PHE A 114 0.66 9.23 -9.71
N ASP A 115 -0.61 9.06 -9.47
CA ASP A 115 -1.59 8.62 -10.45
C ASP A 115 -1.41 9.30 -11.84
N PHE A 116 -1.33 10.63 -11.87
CA PHE A 116 -1.21 11.37 -13.14
C PHE A 116 0.13 11.11 -13.86
N ILE A 117 1.20 10.78 -13.15
CA ILE A 117 2.47 10.37 -13.76
C ILE A 117 2.32 9.01 -14.42
N ALA A 118 1.66 8.06 -13.75
CA ALA A 118 1.38 6.74 -14.32
C ALA A 118 0.47 6.85 -15.55
N GLN A 119 -0.59 7.66 -15.49
CA GLN A 119 -1.45 7.92 -16.64
C GLN A 119 -0.69 8.54 -17.84
N ALA A 120 0.24 9.48 -17.57
CA ALA A 120 1.03 10.12 -18.63
C ALA A 120 2.01 9.14 -19.29
N ILE A 121 2.79 8.41 -18.48
CA ILE A 121 3.84 7.51 -18.99
C ILE A 121 3.24 6.29 -19.73
N SER A 122 2.09 5.79 -19.26
CA SER A 122 1.39 4.68 -19.91
C SER A 122 0.72 5.05 -21.24
N GLY A 123 0.66 6.35 -21.58
CA GLY A 123 -0.08 6.84 -22.74
C GLY A 123 -1.59 6.95 -22.52
N PHE A 124 -2.10 6.61 -21.34
CA PHE A 124 -3.54 6.63 -21.06
C PHE A 124 -4.15 8.02 -21.26
N MET A 125 -3.41 9.09 -20.90
CA MET A 125 -3.89 10.46 -21.08
C MET A 125 -4.14 10.83 -22.55
N SER A 126 -3.38 10.24 -23.49
CA SER A 126 -3.58 10.50 -24.93
C SER A 126 -4.86 9.87 -25.49
N LEU A 127 -5.43 8.87 -24.79
CA LEU A 127 -6.71 8.27 -25.14
C LEU A 127 -7.92 9.07 -24.64
N ASN A 128 -7.70 9.91 -23.62
CA ASN A 128 -8.78 10.71 -22.98
C ASN A 128 -8.92 12.12 -23.58
N GLY A 129 -7.97 12.53 -24.39
CA GLY A 129 -7.97 13.86 -24.97
C GLY A 129 -8.74 13.95 -26.28
N SER A 130 -8.72 15.15 -26.85
CA SER A 130 -9.19 15.45 -28.19
C SER A 130 -8.15 16.32 -28.89
N GLU A 131 -8.32 16.54 -30.20
CA GLU A 131 -7.45 17.47 -30.95
C GLU A 131 -7.46 18.89 -30.35
N LYS A 132 -8.58 19.31 -29.73
CA LYS A 132 -8.72 20.64 -29.11
C LYS A 132 -8.08 20.73 -27.71
N THR A 133 -8.14 19.66 -26.93
CA THR A 133 -7.67 19.66 -25.53
C THR A 133 -6.25 19.10 -25.39
N GLY A 134 -5.78 18.35 -26.36
CA GLY A 134 -4.61 17.51 -26.20
C GLY A 134 -4.86 16.39 -25.17
N PRO A 135 -3.81 15.68 -24.73
CA PRO A 135 -3.91 14.64 -23.71
C PRO A 135 -4.41 15.18 -22.37
N VAL A 136 -5.41 14.54 -21.76
CA VAL A 136 -5.96 14.92 -20.45
C VAL A 136 -6.02 13.71 -19.52
N ARG A 137 -5.81 13.97 -18.21
CA ARG A 137 -5.99 12.94 -17.19
C ARG A 137 -7.46 12.68 -16.94
N THR A 138 -7.78 11.49 -16.40
CA THR A 138 -9.09 11.24 -15.81
C THR A 138 -9.26 12.01 -14.49
N ALA A 139 -10.48 12.35 -14.14
CA ALA A 139 -10.79 12.98 -12.86
C ALA A 139 -10.51 12.03 -11.67
N ALA A 140 -10.90 10.77 -11.80
CA ALA A 140 -10.57 9.75 -10.81
C ALA A 140 -9.10 9.30 -10.94
N PRO A 141 -8.41 8.98 -9.83
CA PRO A 141 -7.04 8.44 -9.83
C PRO A 141 -7.06 6.96 -10.28
N ILE A 142 -7.28 6.75 -11.56
CA ILE A 142 -7.57 5.42 -12.12
C ILE A 142 -6.40 4.45 -11.96
N SER A 143 -5.16 4.94 -12.08
CA SER A 143 -3.97 4.10 -11.93
C SER A 143 -3.82 3.61 -10.50
N ASP A 144 -4.05 4.48 -9.51
CA ASP A 144 -4.00 4.13 -8.09
C ASP A 144 -5.10 3.13 -7.72
N LEU A 145 -6.32 3.35 -8.22
CA LEU A 145 -7.47 2.47 -7.96
C LEU A 145 -7.26 1.08 -8.55
N ILE A 146 -6.77 1.00 -9.79
CA ILE A 146 -6.46 -0.25 -10.48
C ILE A 146 -5.32 -0.98 -9.76
N ALA A 147 -4.24 -0.28 -9.40
CA ALA A 147 -3.12 -0.87 -8.67
C ALA A 147 -3.57 -1.47 -7.33
N GLY A 148 -4.43 -0.76 -6.59
CA GLY A 148 -5.01 -1.27 -5.34
C GLY A 148 -5.87 -2.52 -5.57
N LEU A 149 -6.68 -2.55 -6.62
CA LEU A 149 -7.51 -3.70 -6.99
C LEU A 149 -6.66 -4.93 -7.36
N TYR A 150 -5.64 -4.74 -8.22
CA TYR A 150 -4.73 -5.84 -8.59
C TYR A 150 -3.91 -6.33 -7.41
N CYS A 151 -3.47 -5.43 -6.52
CA CYS A 151 -2.81 -5.82 -5.28
C CYS A 151 -3.72 -6.70 -4.42
N ALA A 152 -4.98 -6.31 -4.24
CA ALA A 152 -5.95 -7.11 -3.49
C ALA A 152 -6.19 -8.49 -4.14
N PHE A 153 -6.30 -8.55 -5.46
CA PHE A 153 -6.42 -9.81 -6.20
C PHE A 153 -5.17 -10.69 -6.04
N GLY A 154 -3.98 -10.11 -6.14
CA GLY A 154 -2.71 -10.79 -5.89
C GLY A 154 -2.61 -11.35 -4.48
N ILE A 155 -3.05 -10.58 -3.47
CA ILE A 155 -3.10 -11.02 -2.07
C ILE A 155 -4.01 -12.23 -1.91
N VAL A 156 -5.23 -12.20 -2.46
CA VAL A 156 -6.17 -13.32 -2.40
C VAL A 156 -5.60 -14.56 -3.07
N SER A 157 -4.96 -14.40 -4.23
CA SER A 157 -4.27 -15.49 -4.94
C SER A 157 -3.14 -16.09 -4.10
N ALA A 158 -2.34 -15.22 -3.43
CA ALA A 158 -1.27 -15.65 -2.54
C ALA A 158 -1.80 -16.39 -1.29
N ILE A 159 -2.91 -15.91 -0.70
CA ILE A 159 -3.59 -16.61 0.41
C ILE A 159 -4.03 -18.00 -0.03
N ASN A 160 -4.65 -18.12 -1.21
CA ASN A 160 -5.06 -19.41 -1.75
C ASN A 160 -3.87 -20.34 -1.98
N ALA A 161 -2.81 -19.88 -2.61
CA ALA A 161 -1.59 -20.66 -2.83
C ALA A 161 -0.94 -21.12 -1.51
N ARG A 162 -1.01 -20.29 -0.45
CA ARG A 162 -0.49 -20.60 0.89
C ARG A 162 -1.16 -21.81 1.53
N HIS A 163 -2.40 -22.17 1.17
CA HIS A 163 -3.03 -23.40 1.66
C HIS A 163 -2.22 -24.64 1.29
N ASN A 164 -1.57 -24.65 0.13
CA ASN A 164 -0.73 -25.75 -0.35
C ASN A 164 0.74 -25.56 0.04
N THR A 165 1.29 -24.37 -0.21
CA THR A 165 2.73 -24.10 0.00
C THR A 165 3.12 -23.97 1.47
N LYS A 166 2.16 -23.63 2.34
CA LYS A 166 2.36 -23.30 3.76
C LYS A 166 3.28 -22.08 3.99
N LYS A 167 3.68 -21.37 2.95
CA LYS A 167 4.59 -20.24 2.97
C LYS A 167 3.89 -18.98 2.45
N GLY A 168 4.31 -17.83 2.98
CA GLY A 168 4.00 -16.52 2.42
C GLY A 168 4.76 -16.28 1.11
N GLN A 169 4.47 -15.17 0.47
CA GLN A 169 5.16 -14.73 -0.75
C GLN A 169 5.06 -13.22 -0.92
N VAL A 170 5.90 -12.68 -1.78
CA VAL A 170 5.85 -11.27 -2.16
C VAL A 170 4.88 -11.09 -3.31
N VAL A 171 4.06 -10.05 -3.22
CA VAL A 171 3.10 -9.58 -4.24
C VAL A 171 3.45 -8.13 -4.56
N GLU A 172 3.75 -7.85 -5.82
CA GLU A 172 4.07 -6.50 -6.31
C GLU A 172 3.25 -6.17 -7.55
#